data_e31198d877f384c0f564a11ae2be6657
#
_entry.id   e31198d877f384c0f564a11ae2be6657
#
_cell.length_a   1.000
_cell.length_b   1.000
_cell.length_c   1.000
_cell.angle_alpha   90.00
_cell.angle_beta   90.00
_cell.angle_gamma   90.00
#
_symmetry.space_group_name_H-M   'P 1'
#
loop_
_entity.id
_entity.type
_entity.pdbx_description
1 polymer ?
#
loop_
_entity_poly.entity_id
_entity_poly.type
_entity_poly.pdbx_seq_one_letter_code
_entity_poly.pdbx_strand_id
1 'polypeptide(L)'
;MIIGQEIICNKIDKSTLDTFPRTLMLIGSKGAGKHLICSYIADKFNLMQLDITDEISLELIDEISQRVEPYLYLIRINELSVKEQNIILKFLEEPLANSFIVLLAEATGDILDTVLNRCQKWYLQNYDREFLKTFTDNEDVLKICTTPGQIKALIDSDFTEMITLANKIVQKIGSANLPNVMTIPSKLGFKNERGKIDPNLFIQILVSCFRDEWLKNNNKNLIDAYKLTEKLAADSRIKNIDLKYLFDKYLIEVREIMRRS
;
A
#
# COMPACT_ATOMS: atom_id res chain seq x y z
N MET A 1 -9.17 3.77 -21.26
CA MET A 1 -9.63 2.52 -20.58
C MET A 1 -8.53 2.10 -19.63
N ILE A 2 -8.87 1.78 -18.36
CA ILE A 2 -7.91 1.33 -17.36
C ILE A 2 -7.82 -0.19 -17.50
N ILE A 3 -6.70 -0.67 -18.02
CA ILE A 3 -6.48 -2.09 -18.32
C ILE A 3 -6.46 -2.90 -17.00
N GLY A 4 -7.13 -4.04 -16.97
CA GLY A 4 -7.25 -4.91 -15.80
C GLY A 4 -8.32 -4.49 -14.79
N GLN A 5 -9.11 -3.43 -15.08
CA GLN A 5 -10.23 -2.99 -14.24
C GLN A 5 -11.50 -2.73 -15.06
N GLU A 6 -11.70 -3.54 -16.09
CA GLU A 6 -12.79 -3.40 -17.08
C GLU A 6 -14.17 -3.45 -16.42
N ILE A 7 -14.34 -4.29 -15.38
CA ILE A 7 -15.62 -4.39 -14.66
C ILE A 7 -15.99 -3.06 -14.00
N ILE A 8 -15.02 -2.38 -13.39
CA ILE A 8 -15.25 -1.09 -12.72
C ILE A 8 -15.47 -0.01 -13.77
N CYS A 9 -14.66 0.04 -14.83
CA CYS A 9 -14.83 0.98 -15.93
C CYS A 9 -16.23 0.84 -16.56
N ASN A 10 -16.68 -0.38 -16.83
CA ASN A 10 -18.02 -0.64 -17.36
C ASN A 10 -19.15 -0.20 -16.41
N LYS A 11 -18.98 -0.33 -15.09
CA LYS A 11 -19.93 0.20 -14.11
C LYS A 11 -19.98 1.73 -14.17
N ILE A 12 -18.82 2.38 -14.24
CA ILE A 12 -18.72 3.83 -14.37
C ILE A 12 -19.41 4.27 -15.68
N ASP A 13 -19.11 3.62 -16.80
CA ASP A 13 -19.65 3.99 -18.12
C ASP A 13 -21.18 3.91 -18.19
N LYS A 14 -21.78 2.93 -17.53
CA LYS A 14 -23.23 2.74 -17.46
C LYS A 14 -23.91 3.69 -16.48
N SER A 15 -23.18 4.33 -15.58
CA SER A 15 -23.76 5.25 -14.59
C SER A 15 -23.96 6.64 -15.19
N THR A 16 -25.00 7.30 -14.71
CA THR A 16 -25.27 8.75 -14.86
C THR A 16 -24.94 9.47 -13.56
N LEU A 17 -24.95 10.79 -13.54
CA LEU A 17 -24.79 11.58 -12.31
C LEU A 17 -25.79 11.21 -11.20
N ASP A 18 -27.01 10.81 -11.58
CA ASP A 18 -28.08 10.44 -10.65
C ASP A 18 -27.94 9.00 -10.11
N THR A 19 -27.34 8.11 -10.91
CA THR A 19 -27.19 6.69 -10.56
C THR A 19 -25.81 6.33 -10.00
N PHE A 20 -24.82 7.24 -10.14
CA PHE A 20 -23.51 7.03 -9.56
C PHE A 20 -23.54 7.23 -8.04
N PRO A 21 -22.91 6.34 -7.24
CA PRO A 21 -22.95 6.43 -5.78
C PRO A 21 -22.29 7.72 -5.28
N ARG A 22 -23.02 8.47 -4.44
CA ARG A 22 -22.49 9.71 -3.83
C ARG A 22 -21.29 9.45 -2.92
N THR A 23 -21.28 8.30 -2.26
CA THR A 23 -20.19 7.83 -1.40
C THR A 23 -19.73 6.47 -1.88
N LEU A 24 -18.55 6.42 -2.45
CA LEU A 24 -17.93 5.21 -3.01
C LEU A 24 -16.66 4.86 -2.24
N MET A 25 -16.45 3.58 -1.94
CA MET A 25 -15.18 3.07 -1.44
C MET A 25 -14.55 2.17 -2.50
N LEU A 26 -13.37 2.56 -3.00
CA LEU A 26 -12.53 1.76 -3.88
C LEU A 26 -11.52 0.96 -3.05
N ILE A 27 -11.67 -0.37 -3.06
CA ILE A 27 -10.85 -1.28 -2.26
C ILE A 27 -9.91 -2.06 -3.17
N GLY A 28 -8.61 -2.00 -2.90
CA GLY A 28 -7.60 -2.72 -3.66
C GLY A 28 -6.19 -2.41 -3.22
N SER A 29 -5.25 -3.29 -3.50
CA SER A 29 -3.84 -3.16 -3.12
C SER A 29 -3.23 -1.83 -3.56
N LYS A 30 -2.15 -1.41 -2.89
CA LYS A 30 -1.35 -0.24 -3.32
C LYS A 30 -0.89 -0.45 -4.77
N GLY A 31 -1.04 0.59 -5.60
CA GLY A 31 -0.65 0.51 -7.02
C GLY A 31 -1.65 -0.19 -7.95
N ALA A 32 -2.83 -0.60 -7.46
CA ALA A 32 -3.88 -1.24 -8.27
C ALA A 32 -4.65 -0.29 -9.21
N GLY A 33 -4.32 1.01 -9.23
CA GLY A 33 -4.94 1.97 -10.13
C GLY A 33 -6.12 2.76 -9.55
N LYS A 34 -6.32 2.78 -8.23
CA LYS A 34 -7.41 3.53 -7.58
C LYS A 34 -7.49 4.99 -8.03
N HIS A 35 -6.35 5.70 -8.04
CA HIS A 35 -6.31 7.10 -8.51
C HIS A 35 -6.64 7.24 -10.01
N LEU A 36 -6.24 6.29 -10.85
CA LEU A 36 -6.61 6.29 -12.27
C LEU A 36 -8.12 6.14 -12.45
N ILE A 37 -8.76 5.31 -11.61
CA ILE A 37 -10.22 5.17 -11.59
C ILE A 37 -10.88 6.48 -11.16
N CYS A 38 -10.33 7.17 -10.15
CA CYS A 38 -10.83 8.48 -9.75
C CYS A 38 -10.72 9.52 -10.86
N SER A 39 -9.58 9.56 -11.57
CA SER A 39 -9.43 10.44 -12.74
C SER A 39 -10.44 10.09 -13.84
N TYR A 40 -10.69 8.81 -14.07
CA TYR A 40 -11.69 8.38 -15.05
C TYR A 40 -13.11 8.79 -14.65
N ILE A 41 -13.47 8.73 -13.37
CA ILE A 41 -14.76 9.22 -12.84
C ILE A 41 -14.87 10.73 -13.04
N ALA A 42 -13.82 11.47 -12.66
CA ALA A 42 -13.78 12.92 -12.77
C ALA A 42 -13.93 13.39 -14.22
N ASP A 43 -13.19 12.78 -15.15
CA ASP A 43 -13.28 13.08 -16.59
C ASP A 43 -14.69 12.82 -17.13
N LYS A 44 -15.28 11.66 -16.76
CA LYS A 44 -16.62 11.29 -17.24
C LYS A 44 -17.70 12.27 -16.79
N PHE A 45 -17.66 12.71 -15.54
CA PHE A 45 -18.69 13.55 -14.94
C PHE A 45 -18.31 15.04 -14.90
N ASN A 46 -17.17 15.41 -15.52
CA ASN A 46 -16.62 16.76 -15.53
C ASN A 46 -16.49 17.36 -14.12
N LEU A 47 -15.85 16.60 -13.21
CA LEU A 47 -15.65 16.97 -11.81
C LEU A 47 -14.21 17.44 -11.57
N MET A 48 -14.03 18.41 -10.70
CA MET A 48 -12.69 18.74 -10.16
C MET A 48 -12.31 17.74 -9.07
N GLN A 49 -11.08 17.19 -9.12
CA GLN A 49 -10.59 16.31 -8.07
C GLN A 49 -9.91 17.10 -6.96
N LEU A 50 -10.19 16.72 -5.72
CA LEU A 50 -9.53 17.27 -4.55
C LEU A 50 -9.24 16.14 -3.54
N ASP A 51 -7.96 15.86 -3.26
CA ASP A 51 -7.54 14.98 -2.18
C ASP A 51 -7.50 15.79 -0.88
N ILE A 52 -8.32 15.41 0.08
CA ILE A 52 -8.47 16.11 1.36
C ILE A 52 -7.94 15.30 2.54
N THR A 53 -7.22 14.21 2.31
CA THR A 53 -6.78 13.27 3.34
C THR A 53 -5.97 13.92 4.45
N ASP A 54 -5.04 14.81 4.08
CA ASP A 54 -4.09 15.40 5.03
C ASP A 54 -4.66 16.61 5.79
N GLU A 55 -5.88 17.05 5.44
CA GLU A 55 -6.51 18.27 5.96
C GLU A 55 -7.82 18.02 6.72
N ILE A 56 -8.15 16.73 7.00
CA ILE A 56 -9.43 16.36 7.63
C ILE A 56 -9.62 17.05 8.99
N SER A 57 -10.57 17.97 9.02
CA SER A 57 -11.01 18.69 10.21
C SER A 57 -12.50 19.04 10.12
N LEU A 58 -13.11 19.43 11.24
CA LEU A 58 -14.51 19.86 11.22
C LEU A 58 -14.69 21.16 10.41
N GLU A 59 -13.71 22.06 10.52
CA GLU A 59 -13.69 23.33 9.79
C GLU A 59 -13.66 23.10 8.28
N LEU A 60 -12.81 22.16 7.81
CA LEU A 60 -12.74 21.82 6.39
C LEU A 60 -14.06 21.25 5.90
N ILE A 61 -14.69 20.33 6.64
CA ILE A 61 -15.96 19.71 6.25
C ILE A 61 -17.08 20.77 6.18
N ASP A 62 -17.12 21.71 7.12
CA ASP A 62 -18.07 22.83 7.10
C ASP A 62 -17.81 23.77 5.92
N GLU A 63 -16.55 24.09 5.60
CA GLU A 63 -16.18 24.88 4.42
C GLU A 63 -16.61 24.19 3.11
N ILE A 64 -16.26 22.91 2.96
CA ILE A 64 -16.63 22.11 1.79
C ILE A 64 -18.17 22.08 1.62
N SER A 65 -18.92 21.99 2.74
CA SER A 65 -20.39 21.96 2.72
C SER A 65 -21.04 23.20 2.12
N GLN A 66 -20.31 24.31 2.02
CA GLN A 66 -20.79 25.57 1.43
C GLN A 66 -20.41 25.71 -0.05
N ARG A 67 -19.61 24.79 -0.62
CA ARG A 67 -19.19 24.85 -2.01
C ARG A 67 -20.33 24.44 -2.95
N VAL A 68 -20.44 25.13 -4.06
CA VAL A 68 -21.47 24.91 -5.09
C VAL A 68 -20.94 24.15 -6.27
N GLU A 69 -19.64 24.28 -6.55
CA GLU A 69 -18.99 23.61 -7.68
C GLU A 69 -18.95 22.09 -7.49
N PRO A 70 -19.04 21.34 -8.59
CA PRO A 70 -19.02 19.87 -8.53
C PRO A 70 -17.59 19.34 -8.31
N TYR A 71 -17.38 18.63 -7.21
CA TYR A 71 -16.09 18.01 -6.87
C TYR A 71 -16.18 16.49 -6.74
N LEU A 72 -15.06 15.84 -7.01
CA LEU A 72 -14.75 14.48 -6.60
C LEU A 72 -13.74 14.56 -5.43
N TYR A 73 -14.23 14.42 -4.20
CA TYR A 73 -13.37 14.41 -3.02
C TYR A 73 -12.74 13.03 -2.83
N LEU A 74 -11.41 13.00 -2.70
CA LEU A 74 -10.66 11.78 -2.47
C LEU A 74 -10.15 11.76 -1.03
N ILE A 75 -10.29 10.60 -0.37
CA ILE A 75 -9.82 10.38 1.00
C ILE A 75 -9.14 9.02 1.07
N ARG A 76 -7.85 8.99 1.41
CA ARG A 76 -7.10 7.75 1.68
C ARG A 76 -7.44 7.26 3.09
N ILE A 77 -8.53 6.49 3.21
CA ILE A 77 -9.17 6.17 4.48
C ILE A 77 -8.26 5.40 5.45
N ASN A 78 -7.35 4.54 4.97
CA ASN A 78 -6.41 3.82 5.84
C ASN A 78 -5.34 4.75 6.46
N GLU A 79 -5.18 5.98 5.97
CA GLU A 79 -4.27 6.97 6.55
C GLU A 79 -4.91 7.77 7.68
N LEU A 80 -6.25 7.71 7.83
CA LEU A 80 -6.98 8.44 8.86
C LEU A 80 -6.94 7.72 10.22
N SER A 81 -6.76 8.51 11.27
CA SER A 81 -6.99 8.08 12.65
C SER A 81 -8.49 7.81 12.91
N VAL A 82 -8.81 7.10 14.00
CA VAL A 82 -10.20 6.88 14.42
C VAL A 82 -10.96 8.20 14.61
N LYS A 83 -10.28 9.25 15.12
CA LYS A 83 -10.88 10.58 15.30
C LYS A 83 -11.27 11.20 13.95
N GLU A 84 -10.38 11.17 12.98
CA GLU A 84 -10.63 11.70 11.63
C GLU A 84 -11.70 10.89 10.89
N GLN A 85 -11.73 9.56 11.05
CA GLN A 85 -12.79 8.72 10.52
C GLN A 85 -14.17 9.12 11.10
N ASN A 86 -14.25 9.50 12.38
CA ASN A 86 -15.50 10.02 12.96
C ASN A 86 -15.88 11.40 12.43
N ILE A 87 -14.89 12.27 12.14
CA ILE A 87 -15.17 13.60 11.56
C ILE A 87 -15.84 13.47 10.19
N ILE A 88 -15.36 12.56 9.34
CA ILE A 88 -15.93 12.41 7.99
C ILE A 88 -17.33 11.77 7.98
N LEU A 89 -17.81 11.19 9.07
CA LEU A 89 -19.15 10.56 9.09
C LEU A 89 -20.26 11.52 8.68
N LYS A 90 -20.21 12.77 9.18
CA LYS A 90 -21.19 13.82 8.79
C LYS A 90 -21.16 14.04 7.27
N PHE A 91 -19.96 14.08 6.67
CA PHE A 91 -19.77 14.29 5.24
C PHE A 91 -20.27 13.11 4.41
N LEU A 92 -20.18 11.87 4.95
CA LEU A 92 -20.66 10.66 4.29
C LEU A 92 -22.19 10.51 4.41
N GLU A 93 -22.80 11.03 5.49
CA GLU A 93 -24.25 10.96 5.71
C GLU A 93 -25.01 11.96 4.84
N GLU A 94 -24.48 13.16 4.71
CA GLU A 94 -25.10 14.27 3.98
C GLU A 94 -24.17 14.75 2.85
N PRO A 95 -23.94 13.93 1.83
CA PRO A 95 -23.05 14.31 0.72
C PRO A 95 -23.66 15.46 -0.07
N LEU A 96 -22.83 16.37 -0.51
CA LEU A 96 -23.21 17.54 -1.31
C LEU A 96 -23.95 17.15 -2.57
N ALA A 97 -24.97 17.93 -2.95
CA ALA A 97 -25.86 17.62 -4.07
C ALA A 97 -25.12 17.40 -5.40
N ASN A 98 -24.05 18.16 -5.66
CA ASN A 98 -23.28 18.11 -6.93
C ASN A 98 -21.92 17.45 -6.79
N SER A 99 -21.57 16.89 -5.62
CA SER A 99 -20.24 16.33 -5.37
C SER A 99 -20.30 14.85 -5.02
N PHE A 100 -19.16 14.19 -5.17
CA PHE A 100 -18.99 12.77 -4.88
C PHE A 100 -17.80 12.59 -3.94
N ILE A 101 -17.88 11.58 -3.08
CA ILE A 101 -16.81 11.22 -2.15
C ILE A 101 -16.32 9.83 -2.50
N VAL A 102 -15.00 9.70 -2.75
CA VAL A 102 -14.37 8.41 -3.00
C VAL A 102 -13.35 8.13 -1.90
N LEU A 103 -13.63 7.12 -1.09
CA LEU A 103 -12.69 6.58 -0.12
C LEU A 103 -11.76 5.58 -0.82
N LEU A 104 -10.45 5.78 -0.71
CA LEU A 104 -9.43 4.89 -1.25
C LEU A 104 -8.93 3.99 -0.12
N ALA A 105 -9.23 2.69 -0.22
CA ALA A 105 -8.86 1.69 0.79
C ALA A 105 -7.92 0.64 0.21
N GLU A 106 -6.93 0.21 1.01
CA GLU A 106 -6.11 -0.97 0.71
C GLU A 106 -6.74 -2.23 1.33
N ALA A 107 -7.25 -2.11 2.55
CA ALA A 107 -7.96 -3.13 3.30
C ALA A 107 -9.03 -2.46 4.18
N THR A 108 -9.97 -3.25 4.69
CA THR A 108 -11.10 -2.76 5.49
C THR A 108 -10.93 -2.96 6.99
N GLY A 109 -9.89 -3.68 7.45
CA GLY A 109 -9.73 -4.06 8.85
C GLY A 109 -9.53 -2.89 9.83
N ASP A 110 -8.97 -1.78 9.37
CA ASP A 110 -8.71 -0.58 10.20
C ASP A 110 -9.76 0.52 9.99
N ILE A 111 -10.84 0.22 9.27
CA ILE A 111 -11.90 1.17 8.96
C ILE A 111 -13.09 0.90 9.87
N LEU A 112 -13.63 1.97 10.46
CA LEU A 112 -14.79 1.87 11.34
C LEU A 112 -16.00 1.32 10.58
N ASP A 113 -16.75 0.43 11.22
CA ASP A 113 -18.00 -0.11 10.66
C ASP A 113 -19.00 0.98 10.29
N THR A 114 -19.04 2.07 11.04
CA THR A 114 -19.86 3.24 10.77
C THR A 114 -19.55 3.89 9.42
N VAL A 115 -18.26 3.92 9.02
CA VAL A 115 -17.81 4.38 7.69
C VAL A 115 -18.14 3.34 6.62
N LEU A 116 -17.84 2.06 6.90
CA LEU A 116 -18.09 0.96 5.97
C LEU A 116 -19.55 0.84 5.56
N ASN A 117 -20.48 1.14 6.48
CA ASN A 117 -21.92 1.04 6.25
C ASN A 117 -22.52 2.23 5.47
N ARG A 118 -21.74 3.31 5.28
CA ARG A 118 -22.16 4.52 4.55
C ARG A 118 -21.61 4.62 3.13
N CYS A 119 -20.83 3.64 2.71
CA CYS A 119 -20.19 3.65 1.39
C CYS A 119 -20.61 2.45 0.55
N GLN A 120 -20.86 2.69 -0.73
CA GLN A 120 -20.91 1.59 -1.70
C GLN A 120 -19.48 1.08 -1.96
N LYS A 121 -19.26 -0.23 -1.79
CA LYS A 121 -17.93 -0.85 -1.90
C LYS A 121 -17.73 -1.41 -3.30
N TRP A 122 -16.64 -0.98 -3.96
CA TRP A 122 -16.17 -1.57 -5.20
C TRP A 122 -14.76 -2.11 -5.01
N TYR A 123 -14.59 -3.38 -5.35
CA TYR A 123 -13.33 -4.09 -5.22
C TYR A 123 -12.60 -4.09 -6.55
N LEU A 124 -11.35 -3.63 -6.55
CA LEU A 124 -10.48 -3.72 -7.69
C LEU A 124 -10.07 -5.17 -7.91
N GLN A 125 -9.96 -5.56 -9.18
CA GLN A 125 -9.49 -6.88 -9.54
C GLN A 125 -8.00 -7.04 -9.26
N ASN A 126 -7.61 -8.24 -8.86
CA ASN A 126 -6.22 -8.62 -8.82
C ASN A 126 -5.70 -8.81 -10.24
N TYR A 127 -4.45 -8.45 -10.46
CA TYR A 127 -3.78 -8.65 -11.74
C TYR A 127 -3.18 -10.05 -11.79
N ASP A 128 -3.38 -10.75 -12.89
CA ASP A 128 -2.71 -12.01 -13.13
C ASP A 128 -1.24 -11.80 -13.54
N ARG A 129 -0.44 -12.87 -13.45
CA ARG A 129 0.99 -12.80 -13.74
C ARG A 129 1.28 -12.47 -15.20
N GLU A 130 0.48 -12.97 -16.13
CA GLU A 130 0.64 -12.74 -17.58
C GLU A 130 0.43 -11.25 -17.89
N PHE A 131 -0.56 -10.63 -17.27
CA PHE A 131 -0.75 -9.19 -17.40
C PHE A 131 0.43 -8.40 -16.79
N LEU A 132 0.93 -8.80 -15.61
CA LEU A 132 2.07 -8.14 -14.97
C LEU A 132 3.36 -8.25 -15.81
N LYS A 133 3.54 -9.33 -16.56
CA LYS A 133 4.66 -9.50 -17.51
C LYS A 133 4.67 -8.45 -18.64
N THR A 134 3.54 -7.84 -18.94
CA THR A 134 3.52 -6.73 -19.93
C THR A 134 4.27 -5.48 -19.47
N PHE A 135 4.55 -5.37 -18.15
CA PHE A 135 5.28 -4.24 -17.56
C PHE A 135 6.76 -4.54 -17.29
N THR A 136 7.14 -5.81 -17.15
CA THR A 136 8.52 -6.21 -16.89
C THR A 136 8.75 -7.70 -17.15
N ASP A 137 9.91 -8.04 -17.71
CA ASP A 137 10.37 -9.42 -17.86
C ASP A 137 11.20 -9.88 -16.64
N ASN A 138 11.43 -9.02 -15.65
CA ASN A 138 12.23 -9.36 -14.48
C ASN A 138 11.42 -10.25 -13.53
N GLU A 139 11.80 -11.55 -13.49
CA GLU A 139 11.14 -12.57 -12.66
C GLU A 139 11.19 -12.25 -11.16
N ASP A 140 12.24 -11.58 -10.66
CA ASP A 140 12.34 -11.22 -9.24
C ASP A 140 11.36 -10.08 -8.89
N VAL A 141 11.14 -9.15 -9.81
CA VAL A 141 10.09 -8.12 -9.68
C VAL A 141 8.71 -8.77 -9.65
N LEU A 142 8.45 -9.70 -10.56
CA LEU A 142 7.17 -10.42 -10.66
C LEU A 142 6.86 -11.33 -9.47
N LYS A 143 7.86 -11.75 -8.70
CA LYS A 143 7.65 -12.50 -7.45
C LYS A 143 7.18 -11.62 -6.30
N ILE A 144 7.52 -10.35 -6.32
CA ILE A 144 7.29 -9.39 -5.23
C ILE A 144 6.06 -8.54 -5.49
N CYS A 145 5.86 -8.12 -6.75
CA CYS A 145 4.79 -7.20 -7.15
C CYS A 145 3.52 -7.94 -7.56
N THR A 146 2.40 -7.44 -7.08
CA THR A 146 1.05 -7.94 -7.42
C THR A 146 0.24 -6.91 -8.19
N THR A 147 0.79 -5.71 -8.41
CA THR A 147 0.13 -4.62 -9.14
C THR A 147 1.09 -3.87 -10.06
N PRO A 148 0.58 -3.28 -11.16
CA PRO A 148 1.40 -2.48 -12.08
C PRO A 148 2.09 -1.29 -11.40
N GLY A 149 1.41 -0.63 -10.46
CA GLY A 149 1.98 0.51 -9.73
C GLY A 149 3.14 0.11 -8.83
N GLN A 150 3.11 -1.10 -8.23
CA GLN A 150 4.26 -1.64 -7.49
C GLN A 150 5.44 -1.91 -8.42
N ILE A 151 5.19 -2.51 -9.60
CA ILE A 151 6.23 -2.76 -10.61
C ILE A 151 6.90 -1.44 -11.01
N LYS A 152 6.11 -0.41 -11.33
CA LYS A 152 6.64 0.90 -11.71
C LYS A 152 7.49 1.51 -10.59
N ALA A 153 6.97 1.55 -9.37
CA ALA A 153 7.69 2.09 -8.21
C ALA A 153 9.02 1.35 -7.96
N LEU A 154 9.05 0.05 -8.24
CA LEU A 154 10.21 -0.80 -8.02
C LEU A 154 11.25 -0.63 -9.13
N ILE A 155 10.83 -0.46 -10.39
CA ILE A 155 11.73 -0.16 -11.52
C ILE A 155 12.34 1.24 -11.37
N ASP A 156 11.57 2.22 -10.87
CA ASP A 156 12.03 3.59 -10.63
C ASP A 156 12.97 3.70 -9.40
N SER A 157 13.15 2.63 -8.64
CA SER A 157 14.00 2.56 -7.45
C SER A 157 15.31 1.80 -7.73
N ASP A 158 16.28 1.89 -6.80
CA ASP A 158 17.53 1.12 -6.84
C ASP A 158 17.33 -0.38 -6.52
N PHE A 159 16.41 -1.02 -7.25
CA PHE A 159 15.98 -2.40 -7.02
C PHE A 159 17.14 -3.41 -7.01
N THR A 160 18.10 -3.26 -7.92
CA THR A 160 19.26 -4.14 -8.00
C THR A 160 20.11 -4.07 -6.73
N GLU A 161 20.25 -2.88 -6.15
CA GLU A 161 20.95 -2.69 -4.89
C GLU A 161 20.19 -3.33 -3.72
N MET A 162 18.86 -3.15 -3.69
CA MET A 162 17.98 -3.76 -2.68
C MET A 162 18.05 -5.27 -2.68
N ILE A 163 17.93 -5.93 -3.83
CA ILE A 163 18.06 -7.39 -3.97
C ILE A 163 19.44 -7.85 -3.55
N THR A 164 20.48 -7.15 -3.98
CA THR A 164 21.86 -7.50 -3.61
C THR A 164 22.05 -7.44 -2.10
N LEU A 165 21.53 -6.41 -1.45
CA LEU A 165 21.57 -6.26 0.00
C LEU A 165 20.76 -7.35 0.72
N ALA A 166 19.54 -7.62 0.25
CA ALA A 166 18.69 -8.66 0.81
C ALA A 166 19.34 -10.06 0.72
N ASN A 167 19.90 -10.41 -0.42
CA ASN A 167 20.62 -11.67 -0.60
C ASN A 167 21.84 -11.77 0.31
N LYS A 168 22.61 -10.67 0.49
CA LYS A 168 23.72 -10.64 1.46
C LYS A 168 23.24 -10.89 2.89
N ILE A 169 22.09 -10.34 3.29
CA ILE A 169 21.51 -10.59 4.59
C ILE A 169 21.17 -12.08 4.72
N VAL A 170 20.39 -12.63 3.79
CA VAL A 170 19.98 -14.04 3.82
C VAL A 170 21.18 -14.99 3.93
N GLN A 171 22.22 -14.76 3.15
CA GLN A 171 23.38 -15.66 3.09
C GLN A 171 24.37 -15.48 4.25
N LYS A 172 24.53 -14.27 4.79
CA LYS A 172 25.66 -13.94 5.69
C LYS A 172 25.24 -13.52 7.09
N ILE A 173 23.97 -13.31 7.38
CA ILE A 173 23.54 -12.75 8.67
C ILE A 173 23.91 -13.66 9.84
N GLY A 174 23.82 -14.97 9.69
CA GLY A 174 24.21 -15.94 10.71
C GLY A 174 25.70 -15.89 11.11
N SER A 175 26.59 -15.63 10.15
CA SER A 175 28.03 -15.53 10.37
C SER A 175 28.52 -14.11 10.68
N ALA A 176 27.68 -13.08 10.43
CA ALA A 176 28.08 -11.69 10.62
C ALA A 176 28.27 -11.35 12.12
N ASN A 177 29.24 -10.48 12.43
CA ASN A 177 29.32 -9.90 13.77
C ASN A 177 28.23 -8.85 14.00
N LEU A 178 27.83 -8.65 15.26
CA LEU A 178 26.72 -7.76 15.61
C LEU A 178 26.93 -6.31 15.15
N PRO A 179 28.12 -5.67 15.32
CA PRO A 179 28.35 -4.33 14.80
C PRO A 179 28.05 -4.17 13.31
N ASN A 180 28.45 -5.13 12.48
CA ASN A 180 28.20 -5.09 11.03
C ASN A 180 26.72 -5.23 10.70
N VAL A 181 25.99 -6.07 11.45
CA VAL A 181 24.52 -6.21 11.31
C VAL A 181 23.83 -4.89 11.60
N MET A 182 24.22 -4.21 12.68
CA MET A 182 23.62 -2.94 13.12
C MET A 182 23.92 -1.74 12.19
N THR A 183 24.82 -1.89 11.21
CA THR A 183 25.00 -0.86 10.16
C THR A 183 24.02 -0.96 9.01
N ILE A 184 23.29 -2.07 8.88
CA ILE A 184 22.33 -2.30 7.78
C ILE A 184 21.20 -1.25 7.78
N PRO A 185 20.54 -0.94 8.91
CA PRO A 185 19.45 0.04 8.96
C PRO A 185 19.86 1.43 8.49
N SER A 186 21.11 1.85 8.79
CA SER A 186 21.58 3.18 8.36
C SER A 186 21.73 3.30 6.83
N LYS A 187 21.90 2.18 6.13
CA LYS A 187 21.97 2.13 4.66
C LYS A 187 20.58 2.16 4.01
N LEU A 188 19.54 1.74 4.74
CA LEU A 188 18.17 1.68 4.25
C LEU A 188 17.39 3.00 4.36
N GLY A 189 17.98 4.04 4.97
CA GLY A 189 17.39 5.37 5.00
C GLY A 189 16.00 5.42 5.64
N PHE A 190 15.82 4.83 6.83
CA PHE A 190 14.55 4.87 7.60
C PHE A 190 14.11 6.30 8.02
N LYS A 191 14.90 7.33 7.75
CA LYS A 191 14.51 8.74 7.87
C LYS A 191 14.11 9.26 6.50
N ASN A 192 13.03 10.06 6.45
CA ASN A 192 12.40 10.71 5.30
C ASN A 192 13.33 11.56 4.40
N GLU A 193 14.47 11.06 4.02
CA GLU A 193 15.39 11.72 3.09
C GLU A 193 15.03 11.28 1.67
N ARG A 194 14.63 12.22 0.83
CA ARG A 194 14.36 12.01 -0.59
C ARG A 194 15.50 11.22 -1.25
N GLY A 195 15.19 10.08 -1.84
CA GLY A 195 16.10 9.30 -2.65
C GLY A 195 16.65 8.02 -2.02
N LYS A 196 16.10 7.57 -0.88
CA LYS A 196 16.50 6.29 -0.26
C LYS A 196 15.39 5.24 -0.32
N ILE A 197 15.81 4.00 -0.24
CA ILE A 197 15.03 2.76 -0.34
C ILE A 197 13.78 2.82 0.55
N ASP A 198 12.60 2.54 -0.01
CA ASP A 198 11.36 2.33 0.77
C ASP A 198 11.55 1.10 1.69
N PRO A 199 11.55 1.29 3.02
CA PRO A 199 11.76 0.19 3.96
C PRO A 199 10.72 -0.93 3.85
N ASN A 200 9.46 -0.61 3.58
CA ASN A 200 8.40 -1.60 3.44
C ASN A 200 8.61 -2.46 2.17
N LEU A 201 9.05 -1.83 1.09
CA LEU A 201 9.41 -2.54 -0.14
C LEU A 201 10.62 -3.46 0.10
N PHE A 202 11.64 -2.98 0.82
CA PHE A 202 12.81 -3.79 1.17
C PHE A 202 12.45 -5.00 2.04
N ILE A 203 11.54 -4.85 3.01
CA ILE A 203 11.04 -5.96 3.81
C ILE A 203 10.34 -7.01 2.94
N GLN A 204 9.55 -6.59 1.94
CA GLN A 204 8.92 -7.52 0.98
C GLN A 204 9.96 -8.29 0.16
N ILE A 205 11.02 -7.61 -0.27
CA ILE A 205 12.17 -8.26 -0.95
C ILE A 205 12.82 -9.29 -0.04
N LEU A 206 13.06 -8.96 1.23
CA LEU A 206 13.61 -9.92 2.21
C LEU A 206 12.72 -11.14 2.40
N VAL A 207 11.40 -10.97 2.51
CA VAL A 207 10.44 -12.09 2.59
C VAL A 207 10.62 -13.02 1.38
N SER A 208 10.69 -12.46 0.17
CA SER A 208 10.89 -13.25 -1.06
C SER A 208 12.24 -13.98 -1.05
N CYS A 209 13.33 -13.31 -0.68
CA CYS A 209 14.66 -13.91 -0.66
C CYS A 209 14.76 -15.06 0.38
N PHE A 210 14.21 -14.91 1.58
CA PHE A 210 14.19 -15.98 2.58
C PHE A 210 13.34 -17.16 2.13
N ARG A 211 12.18 -16.91 1.52
CA ARG A 211 11.32 -17.95 0.95
C ARG A 211 12.04 -18.73 -0.13
N ASP A 212 12.67 -18.05 -1.08
CA ASP A 212 13.36 -18.68 -2.20
C ASP A 212 14.56 -19.52 -1.71
N GLU A 213 15.29 -19.02 -0.71
CA GLU A 213 16.43 -19.74 -0.12
C GLU A 213 15.96 -20.96 0.69
N TRP A 214 14.86 -20.84 1.44
CA TRP A 214 14.26 -21.96 2.12
C TRP A 214 13.78 -23.05 1.16
N LEU A 215 13.10 -22.67 0.07
CA LEU A 215 12.64 -23.65 -0.94
C LEU A 215 13.78 -24.39 -1.62
N LYS A 216 14.98 -23.79 -1.75
CA LYS A 216 16.17 -24.43 -2.30
C LYS A 216 16.81 -25.40 -1.33
N ASN A 217 16.94 -25.02 -0.06
CA ASN A 217 17.78 -25.70 0.91
C ASN A 217 17.01 -26.51 1.95
N ASN A 218 15.70 -26.33 2.05
CA ASN A 218 14.78 -27.00 3.00
C ASN A 218 15.28 -27.04 4.47
N ASN A 219 15.98 -25.99 4.91
CA ASN A 219 16.59 -25.89 6.23
C ASN A 219 15.58 -25.31 7.24
N LYS A 220 15.52 -25.89 8.46
CA LYS A 220 14.63 -25.45 9.53
C LYS A 220 14.89 -24.00 9.95
N ASN A 221 16.15 -23.56 10.01
CA ASN A 221 16.46 -22.19 10.39
C ASN A 221 15.98 -21.19 9.33
N LEU A 222 16.01 -21.56 8.05
CA LEU A 222 15.51 -20.72 6.96
C LEU A 222 13.98 -20.55 7.01
N ILE A 223 13.21 -21.61 7.37
CA ILE A 223 11.76 -21.44 7.53
C ILE A 223 11.42 -20.59 8.76
N ASP A 224 12.18 -20.72 9.86
CA ASP A 224 11.97 -19.89 11.05
C ASP A 224 12.33 -18.43 10.77
N ALA A 225 13.42 -18.18 10.02
CA ALA A 225 13.80 -16.85 9.57
C ALA A 225 12.74 -16.25 8.60
N TYR A 226 12.23 -17.06 7.66
CA TYR A 226 11.15 -16.66 6.76
C TYR A 226 9.89 -16.23 7.53
N LYS A 227 9.42 -17.06 8.48
CA LYS A 227 8.25 -16.73 9.32
C LYS A 227 8.46 -15.45 10.13
N LEU A 228 9.67 -15.25 10.67
CA LEU A 228 10.00 -14.02 11.39
C LEU A 228 9.96 -12.80 10.45
N THR A 229 10.42 -12.97 9.21
CA THR A 229 10.39 -11.89 8.19
C THR A 229 8.96 -11.58 7.75
N GLU A 230 8.08 -12.57 7.61
CA GLU A 230 6.64 -12.35 7.37
C GLU A 230 5.98 -11.57 8.51
N LYS A 231 6.33 -11.91 9.76
CA LYS A 231 5.87 -11.16 10.93
C LYS A 231 6.34 -9.71 10.89
N LEU A 232 7.61 -9.46 10.55
CA LEU A 232 8.14 -8.11 10.35
C LEU A 232 7.33 -7.35 9.30
N ALA A 233 7.00 -7.99 8.18
CA ALA A 233 6.20 -7.39 7.11
C ALA A 233 4.76 -7.07 7.54
N ALA A 234 4.16 -7.86 8.43
CA ALA A 234 2.86 -7.58 9.03
C ALA A 234 2.94 -6.42 10.02
N ASP A 235 3.91 -6.45 10.94
CA ASP A 235 4.10 -5.45 11.98
C ASP A 235 4.47 -4.08 11.39
N SER A 236 5.20 -4.03 10.27
CA SER A 236 5.61 -2.79 9.58
C SER A 236 4.44 -1.97 9.03
N ARG A 237 3.25 -2.57 8.90
CA ARG A 237 2.02 -1.90 8.44
C ARG A 237 1.23 -1.23 9.56
N ILE A 238 1.61 -1.49 10.82
CA ILE A 238 0.94 -0.90 11.99
C ILE A 238 1.27 0.59 12.06
N LYS A 239 0.24 1.44 12.20
CA LYS A 239 0.41 2.88 12.33
C LYS A 239 1.22 3.25 13.59
N ASN A 240 2.04 4.29 13.45
CA ASN A 240 2.85 4.85 14.54
C ASN A 240 3.91 3.91 15.13
N ILE A 241 4.29 2.85 14.40
CA ILE A 241 5.39 2.00 14.81
C ILE A 241 6.73 2.64 14.42
N ASP A 242 7.71 2.57 15.31
CA ASP A 242 9.09 2.90 14.95
C ASP A 242 9.66 1.77 14.10
N LEU A 243 9.58 1.94 12.78
CA LEU A 243 10.00 0.93 11.82
C LEU A 243 11.50 0.63 11.91
N LYS A 244 12.31 1.62 12.27
CA LYS A 244 13.76 1.42 12.48
C LYS A 244 13.99 0.50 13.67
N TYR A 245 13.35 0.77 14.80
CA TYR A 245 13.45 -0.07 16.00
C TYR A 245 12.97 -1.50 15.72
N LEU A 246 11.85 -1.63 15.01
CA LEU A 246 11.31 -2.95 14.62
C LEU A 246 12.31 -3.73 13.78
N PHE A 247 12.95 -3.06 12.82
CA PHE A 247 13.93 -3.66 11.93
C PHE A 247 15.25 -4.01 12.65
N ASP A 248 15.71 -3.14 13.55
CA ASP A 248 16.88 -3.42 14.40
C ASP A 248 16.67 -4.69 15.24
N LYS A 249 15.51 -4.80 15.89
CA LYS A 249 15.12 -5.98 16.65
C LYS A 249 15.07 -7.23 15.79
N TYR A 250 14.45 -7.13 14.62
CA TYR A 250 14.37 -8.23 13.64
C TYR A 250 15.76 -8.74 13.24
N LEU A 251 16.70 -7.84 12.93
CA LEU A 251 18.05 -8.22 12.51
C LEU A 251 18.80 -9.02 13.58
N ILE A 252 18.59 -8.70 14.86
CA ILE A 252 19.17 -9.45 15.98
C ILE A 252 18.54 -10.84 16.03
N GLU A 253 17.22 -10.93 16.03
CA GLU A 253 16.48 -12.19 16.14
C GLU A 253 16.76 -13.14 14.98
N VAL A 254 16.74 -12.65 13.73
CA VAL A 254 17.01 -13.48 12.54
C VAL A 254 18.46 -13.97 12.53
N ARG A 255 19.42 -13.14 12.98
CA ARG A 255 20.82 -13.55 13.13
C ARG A 255 20.95 -14.70 14.12
N GLU A 256 20.28 -14.67 15.26
CA GLU A 256 20.30 -15.74 16.25
C GLU A 256 19.69 -17.03 15.71
N ILE A 257 18.58 -16.95 14.97
CA ILE A 257 17.98 -18.11 14.30
C ILE A 257 18.97 -18.73 13.33
N MET A 258 19.60 -17.92 12.47
CA MET A 258 20.52 -18.39 11.44
C MET A 258 21.88 -18.89 12.00
N ARG A 259 22.18 -18.62 13.28
CA ARG A 259 23.39 -19.15 13.97
C ARG A 259 23.19 -20.50 14.62
N ARG A 260 21.96 -20.96 14.80
CA ARG A 260 21.63 -22.24 15.45
C ARG A 260 21.97 -23.48 14.60
N SER A 261 22.66 -23.32 13.48
CA SER A 261 23.07 -24.40 12.57
C SER A 261 24.26 -25.20 13.11
#